data_a83acd23ba31f13e68bd338866a015cd
#
_entry.id   a83acd23ba31f13e68bd338866a015cd
#
_cell.length_a   1.000
_cell.length_b   1.000
_cell.length_c   1.000
_cell.angle_alpha   90.00
_cell.angle_beta   90.00
_cell.angle_gamma   90.00
#
_symmetry.space_group_name_H-M   'P 1'
#
loop_
_entity.id
_entity.type
_entity.pdbx_description
1 polymer ?
#
loop_
_entity_poly.entity_id
_entity_poly.type
_entity_poly.pdbx_seq_one_letter_code
_entity_poly.pdbx_strand_id
1 'polypeptide(L)'
;MATQVNDKGNTYWETLLLITRRRGVQSYSLKNVLDKYQYLEKRERAFITRVVEGTLERQIEIDYIINQFSKVKVNKQKPVIRTILRSSVYQLKYMDHVPDSAVCNEAVKLAGKKGFVNLKGFVNGVLRNISRNLDMLSYPDPSNEIACLSVRYSLPMWNGRKCGSRYNGKRQ
;
A
#
# COMPACT_ATOMS: atom_id res chain seq x y z
N MET A 1 0.61 -17.43 27.38
CA MET A 1 1.01 -17.72 25.98
C MET A 1 0.04 -17.28 24.88
N ALA A 2 -1.15 -16.82 25.21
CA ALA A 2 -2.13 -16.31 24.21
C ALA A 2 -1.91 -14.86 23.76
N THR A 3 -1.03 -14.12 24.41
CA THR A 3 -0.80 -12.67 24.19
C THR A 3 0.12 -12.37 23.00
N GLN A 4 1.03 -13.26 22.63
CA GLN A 4 2.02 -13.00 21.55
C GLN A 4 1.44 -12.99 20.14
N VAL A 5 0.38 -13.76 19.87
CA VAL A 5 -0.23 -13.82 18.53
C VAL A 5 -1.04 -12.56 18.20
N ASN A 6 -1.52 -11.85 19.22
CA ASN A 6 -2.29 -10.62 19.04
C ASN A 6 -1.40 -9.38 18.77
N ASP A 7 -0.15 -9.39 19.21
CA ASP A 7 0.75 -8.25 19.10
C ASP A 7 1.32 -8.06 17.67
N LYS A 8 1.57 -9.13 16.93
CA LYS A 8 2.12 -9.06 15.57
C LYS A 8 1.20 -8.30 14.61
N GLY A 9 -0.10 -8.61 14.64
CA GLY A 9 -1.10 -7.89 13.86
C GLY A 9 -1.29 -6.45 14.31
N ASN A 10 -1.05 -6.16 15.57
CA ASN A 10 -1.19 -4.83 16.15
C ASN A 10 -0.02 -3.92 15.77
N THR A 11 1.22 -4.44 15.82
CA THR A 11 2.44 -3.71 15.45
C THR A 11 2.43 -3.28 13.99
N TYR A 12 2.13 -4.21 13.09
CA TYR A 12 1.99 -3.95 11.67
C TYR A 12 0.96 -2.85 11.40
N TRP A 13 -0.18 -2.95 12.08
CA TRP A 13 -1.27 -2.01 11.94
C TRP A 13 -0.95 -0.62 12.51
N GLU A 14 -0.37 -0.54 13.70
CA GLU A 14 0.04 0.73 14.31
C GLU A 14 1.05 1.46 13.44
N THR A 15 2.01 0.73 12.89
CA THR A 15 3.00 1.28 11.97
C THR A 15 2.32 1.87 10.73
N LEU A 16 1.41 1.13 10.11
CA LEU A 16 0.66 1.60 8.95
C LEU A 16 -0.21 2.82 9.25
N LEU A 17 -0.91 2.83 10.38
CA LEU A 17 -1.76 3.96 10.78
C LEU A 17 -0.95 5.23 11.09
N LEU A 18 0.18 5.10 11.77
CA LEU A 18 1.04 6.24 12.11
C LEU A 18 1.56 6.92 10.85
N ILE A 19 1.94 6.13 9.87
CA ILE A 19 2.49 6.62 8.61
C ILE A 19 1.41 7.26 7.74
N THR A 20 0.19 6.72 7.76
CA THR A 20 -0.93 7.25 6.98
C THR A 20 -1.44 8.59 7.54
N ARG A 21 -1.27 8.84 8.83
CA ARG A 21 -1.73 10.07 9.50
C ARG A 21 -0.79 11.27 9.33
N ARG A 22 0.50 11.06 9.10
CA ARG A 22 1.49 12.15 9.04
C ARG A 22 2.14 12.22 7.65
N ARG A 23 1.67 13.16 6.83
CA ARG A 23 2.38 13.58 5.63
C ARG A 23 3.70 14.24 6.06
N GLY A 24 4.84 13.56 5.89
CA GLY A 24 6.14 14.22 5.92
C GLY A 24 7.24 13.73 6.88
N VAL A 25 7.01 12.75 7.78
CA VAL A 25 8.06 12.25 8.70
C VAL A 25 8.03 10.72 8.73
N GLN A 26 8.42 10.10 7.64
CA GLN A 26 8.22 8.66 7.44
C GLN A 26 9.23 7.78 8.19
N SER A 27 10.52 8.04 8.06
CA SER A 27 11.57 7.18 8.62
C SER A 27 11.66 7.23 10.15
N TYR A 28 11.45 8.40 10.74
CA TYR A 28 11.49 8.56 12.20
C TYR A 28 10.32 7.85 12.91
N SER A 29 9.12 7.89 12.31
CA SER A 29 7.94 7.25 12.87
C SER A 29 8.02 5.72 12.82
N LEU A 30 8.57 5.14 11.74
CA LEU A 30 8.75 3.70 11.60
C LEU A 30 9.73 3.15 12.65
N LYS A 31 10.88 3.80 12.79
CA LYS A 31 11.88 3.44 13.80
C LYS A 31 11.29 3.43 15.21
N ASN A 32 10.60 4.51 15.59
CA ASN A 32 10.01 4.64 16.93
C ASN A 32 8.95 3.56 17.23
N VAL A 33 8.20 3.12 16.21
CA VAL A 33 7.24 2.02 16.40
C VAL A 33 7.98 0.70 16.52
N LEU A 34 8.95 0.43 15.67
CA LEU A 34 9.74 -0.80 15.72
C LEU A 34 10.57 -0.92 17.01
N ASP A 35 11.01 0.21 17.57
CA ASP A 35 11.73 0.24 18.84
C ASP A 35 10.85 -0.15 20.06
N LYS A 36 9.53 0.08 19.99
CA LYS A 36 8.58 -0.41 21.00
C LYS A 36 8.40 -1.93 20.95
N TYR A 37 8.68 -2.54 19.82
CA TYR A 37 8.47 -3.96 19.57
C TYR A 37 9.78 -4.71 19.33
N GLN A 38 10.79 -4.43 20.17
CA GLN A 38 12.12 -5.08 20.10
C GLN A 38 12.07 -6.60 20.32
N TYR A 39 11.01 -7.11 20.95
CA TYR A 39 10.79 -8.54 21.17
C TYR A 39 10.38 -9.30 19.90
N LEU A 40 10.04 -8.61 18.81
CA LEU A 40 9.78 -9.25 17.52
C LEU A 40 11.08 -9.77 16.91
N GLU A 41 11.00 -10.92 16.28
CA GLU A 41 12.14 -11.49 15.54
C GLU A 41 12.61 -10.55 14.42
N LYS A 42 13.91 -10.58 14.13
CA LYS A 42 14.51 -9.76 13.06
C LYS A 42 13.79 -9.93 11.72
N ARG A 43 13.34 -11.15 11.41
CA ARG A 43 12.60 -11.47 10.18
C ARG A 43 11.24 -10.79 10.13
N GLU A 44 10.52 -10.74 11.25
CA GLU A 44 9.21 -10.09 11.35
C GLU A 44 9.33 -8.57 11.22
N ARG A 45 10.32 -7.99 11.88
CA ARG A 45 10.62 -6.56 11.77
C ARG A 45 10.98 -6.17 10.33
N ALA A 46 11.80 -6.99 9.65
CA ALA A 46 12.14 -6.78 8.25
C ALA A 46 10.92 -6.85 7.33
N PHE A 47 10.02 -7.80 7.56
CA PHE A 47 8.75 -7.92 6.82
C PHE A 47 7.88 -6.66 6.98
N ILE A 48 7.66 -6.22 8.23
CA ILE A 48 6.87 -5.02 8.53
C ILE A 48 7.48 -3.79 7.85
N THR A 49 8.79 -3.62 7.97
CA THR A 49 9.53 -2.51 7.35
C THR A 49 9.31 -2.50 5.84
N ARG A 50 9.51 -3.64 5.18
CA ARG A 50 9.36 -3.78 3.73
C ARG A 50 7.94 -3.44 3.26
N VAL A 51 6.92 -3.96 3.94
CA VAL A 51 5.52 -3.68 3.55
C VAL A 51 5.18 -2.21 3.75
N VAL A 52 5.61 -1.62 4.86
CA VAL A 52 5.32 -0.22 5.16
C VAL A 52 6.01 0.72 4.18
N GLU A 53 7.33 0.61 4.05
CA GLU A 53 8.12 1.47 3.15
C GLU A 53 7.69 1.30 1.70
N GLY A 54 7.53 0.05 1.24
CA GLY A 54 7.10 -0.22 -0.11
C GLY A 54 5.69 0.26 -0.43
N THR A 55 4.75 0.17 0.52
CA THR A 55 3.40 0.72 0.37
C THR A 55 3.43 2.24 0.18
N LEU A 56 4.29 2.93 0.91
CA LEU A 56 4.44 4.38 0.81
C LEU A 56 5.13 4.81 -0.49
N GLU A 57 6.20 4.12 -0.84
CA GLU A 57 6.96 4.38 -2.06
C GLU A 57 6.09 4.20 -3.31
N ARG A 58 5.26 3.16 -3.33
CA ARG A 58 4.40 2.81 -4.47
C ARG A 58 2.96 3.30 -4.32
N GLN A 59 2.69 4.25 -3.44
CA GLN A 59 1.33 4.66 -3.08
C GLN A 59 0.50 5.14 -4.28
N ILE A 60 1.08 5.90 -5.21
CA ILE A 60 0.35 6.44 -6.38
C ILE A 60 -0.06 5.31 -7.33
N GLU A 61 0.84 4.38 -7.60
CA GLU A 61 0.55 3.20 -8.40
C GLU A 61 -0.49 2.32 -7.74
N ILE A 62 -0.35 2.05 -6.45
CA ILE A 62 -1.30 1.24 -5.67
C ILE A 62 -2.69 1.86 -5.68
N ASP A 63 -2.81 3.17 -5.47
CA ASP A 63 -4.08 3.88 -5.52
C ASP A 63 -4.71 3.81 -6.91
N TYR A 64 -3.90 3.89 -7.96
CA TYR A 64 -4.35 3.73 -9.33
C TYR A 64 -4.91 2.32 -9.57
N ILE A 65 -4.21 1.27 -9.11
CA ILE A 65 -4.67 -0.12 -9.21
C ILE A 65 -5.99 -0.31 -8.45
N ILE A 66 -6.07 0.12 -7.20
CA ILE A 66 -7.30 0.00 -6.40
C ILE A 66 -8.47 0.69 -7.11
N ASN A 67 -8.25 1.86 -7.70
CA ASN A 67 -9.29 2.60 -8.40
C ASN A 67 -9.82 1.93 -9.68
N GLN A 68 -9.07 0.98 -10.26
CA GLN A 68 -9.55 0.19 -11.40
C GLN A 68 -10.57 -0.88 -10.97
N PHE A 69 -10.40 -1.47 -9.79
CA PHE A 69 -11.17 -2.62 -9.32
C PHE A 69 -12.17 -2.30 -8.21
N SER A 70 -12.10 -1.10 -7.64
CA SER A 70 -12.99 -0.67 -6.56
C SER A 70 -14.08 0.27 -7.06
N LYS A 71 -15.33 -0.02 -6.70
CA LYS A 71 -16.46 0.89 -6.96
C LYS A 71 -16.34 2.21 -6.21
N VAL A 72 -15.65 2.20 -5.06
CA VAL A 72 -15.41 3.40 -4.23
C VAL A 72 -13.99 3.87 -4.43
N LYS A 73 -13.80 5.07 -4.94
CA LYS A 73 -12.47 5.67 -5.13
C LYS A 73 -11.69 5.75 -3.82
N VAL A 74 -10.37 5.54 -3.87
CA VAL A 74 -9.48 5.47 -2.71
C VAL A 74 -9.62 6.70 -1.79
N ASN A 75 -9.75 7.89 -2.35
CA ASN A 75 -9.89 9.14 -1.58
C ASN A 75 -11.22 9.23 -0.78
N LYS A 76 -12.25 8.48 -1.18
CA LYS A 76 -13.55 8.41 -0.51
C LYS A 76 -13.68 7.24 0.47
N GLN A 77 -12.71 6.34 0.49
CA GLN A 77 -12.69 5.21 1.42
C GLN A 77 -12.34 5.65 2.85
N LYS A 78 -12.86 4.92 3.84
CA LYS A 78 -12.46 5.11 5.25
C LYS A 78 -10.95 4.93 5.38
N PRO A 79 -10.23 5.80 6.13
CA PRO A 79 -8.76 5.74 6.23
C PRO A 79 -8.21 4.36 6.58
N VAL A 80 -8.88 3.66 7.49
CA VAL A 80 -8.54 2.30 7.91
C VAL A 80 -8.61 1.31 6.74
N ILE A 81 -9.73 1.29 6.03
CA ILE A 81 -9.95 0.39 4.89
C ILE A 81 -8.97 0.70 3.75
N ARG A 82 -8.77 1.97 3.45
CA ARG A 82 -7.80 2.42 2.46
C ARG A 82 -6.39 1.93 2.78
N THR A 83 -5.97 2.02 4.04
CA THR A 83 -4.65 1.55 4.49
C THR A 83 -4.52 0.04 4.37
N ILE A 84 -5.55 -0.71 4.75
CA ILE A 84 -5.58 -2.17 4.59
C ILE A 84 -5.45 -2.55 3.11
N LEU A 85 -6.23 -1.93 2.23
CA LEU A 85 -6.18 -2.21 0.80
C LEU A 85 -4.81 -1.89 0.21
N ARG A 86 -4.23 -0.72 0.52
CA ARG A 86 -2.92 -0.31 0.02
C ARG A 86 -1.82 -1.31 0.38
N SER A 87 -1.73 -1.68 1.65
CA SER A 87 -0.71 -2.63 2.12
C SER A 87 -0.91 -4.04 1.57
N SER A 88 -2.15 -4.45 1.37
CA SER A 88 -2.46 -5.75 0.78
C SER A 88 -2.13 -5.79 -0.71
N VAL A 89 -2.45 -4.74 -1.47
CA VAL A 89 -2.09 -4.63 -2.89
C VAL A 89 -0.58 -4.61 -3.09
N TYR A 90 0.17 -3.93 -2.21
CA TYR A 90 1.62 -4.01 -2.23
C TYR A 90 2.13 -5.44 -2.08
N GLN A 91 1.58 -6.18 -1.11
CA GLN A 91 1.97 -7.59 -0.90
C GLN A 91 1.62 -8.46 -2.11
N LEU A 92 0.41 -8.33 -2.66
CA LEU A 92 -0.03 -9.09 -3.84
C LEU A 92 0.87 -8.86 -5.06
N LYS A 93 1.37 -7.64 -5.24
CA LYS A 93 2.12 -7.27 -6.45
C LYS A 93 3.64 -7.43 -6.33
N TYR A 94 4.19 -7.23 -5.13
CA TYR A 94 5.64 -7.10 -4.92
C TYR A 94 6.24 -8.13 -3.96
N MET A 95 5.43 -9.05 -3.44
CA MET A 95 5.89 -10.04 -2.46
C MET A 95 5.48 -11.46 -2.87
N ASP A 96 6.09 -12.00 -3.92
CA ASP A 96 5.77 -13.29 -4.54
C ASP A 96 5.81 -14.48 -3.57
N HIS A 97 6.56 -14.33 -2.46
CA HIS A 97 6.67 -15.38 -1.42
C HIS A 97 5.50 -15.40 -0.44
N VAL A 98 4.55 -14.45 -0.54
CA VAL A 98 3.35 -14.40 0.31
C VAL A 98 2.15 -14.88 -0.53
N PRO A 99 1.48 -15.98 -0.15
CA PRO A 99 0.33 -16.47 -0.91
C PRO A 99 -0.82 -15.44 -0.92
N ASP A 100 -1.41 -15.20 -2.08
CA ASP A 100 -2.51 -14.25 -2.29
C ASP A 100 -3.69 -14.50 -1.34
N SER A 101 -4.00 -15.79 -1.13
CA SER A 101 -5.06 -16.20 -0.20
C SER A 101 -4.77 -15.76 1.24
N ALA A 102 -3.52 -15.81 1.67
CA ALA A 102 -3.10 -15.37 2.98
C ALA A 102 -3.25 -13.85 3.12
N VAL A 103 -2.81 -13.08 2.12
CA VAL A 103 -2.96 -11.62 2.09
C VAL A 103 -4.42 -11.21 2.19
N CYS A 104 -5.29 -11.81 1.37
CA CYS A 104 -6.73 -11.52 1.38
C CYS A 104 -7.37 -11.85 2.73
N ASN A 105 -7.05 -13.01 3.31
CA ASN A 105 -7.62 -13.45 4.58
C ASN A 105 -7.19 -12.54 5.74
N GLU A 106 -5.93 -12.16 5.81
CA GLU A 106 -5.44 -11.24 6.85
C GLU A 106 -6.04 -9.85 6.72
N ALA A 107 -6.20 -9.33 5.51
CA ALA A 107 -6.87 -8.05 5.25
C ALA A 107 -8.32 -8.04 5.78
N VAL A 108 -9.07 -9.12 5.52
CA VAL A 108 -10.45 -9.30 6.00
C VAL A 108 -10.51 -9.39 7.52
N LYS A 109 -9.59 -10.15 8.14
CA LYS A 109 -9.48 -10.23 9.61
C LYS A 109 -9.18 -8.86 10.22
N LEU A 110 -8.24 -8.11 9.65
CA LEU A 110 -7.89 -6.76 10.11
C LEU A 110 -9.08 -5.80 10.02
N ALA A 111 -9.81 -5.82 8.91
CA ALA A 111 -11.02 -5.01 8.77
C ALA A 111 -12.04 -5.31 9.88
N GLY A 112 -12.25 -6.59 10.21
CA GLY A 112 -13.11 -7.00 11.31
C GLY A 112 -12.62 -6.56 12.67
N LYS A 113 -11.33 -6.76 12.98
CA LYS A 113 -10.70 -6.35 14.25
C LYS A 113 -10.78 -4.84 14.49
N LYS A 114 -10.81 -4.04 13.43
CA LYS A 114 -10.91 -2.58 13.50
C LYS A 114 -12.35 -2.04 13.48
N GLY A 115 -13.33 -2.92 13.65
CA GLY A 115 -14.74 -2.54 13.74
C GLY A 115 -15.47 -2.38 12.41
N PHE A 116 -14.84 -2.75 11.28
CA PHE A 116 -15.43 -2.64 9.94
C PHE A 116 -15.94 -4.00 9.43
N VAL A 117 -16.70 -4.71 10.27
CA VAL A 117 -17.23 -6.04 9.95
C VAL A 117 -18.09 -6.02 8.69
N ASN A 118 -18.90 -4.99 8.51
CA ASN A 118 -19.75 -4.76 7.35
C ASN A 118 -18.97 -4.49 6.04
N LEU A 119 -17.70 -4.13 6.11
CA LEU A 119 -16.83 -3.88 4.96
C LEU A 119 -15.90 -5.07 4.61
N LYS A 120 -15.97 -6.17 5.36
CA LYS A 120 -15.18 -7.38 5.06
C LYS A 120 -15.40 -7.89 3.65
N GLY A 121 -16.66 -7.96 3.21
CA GLY A 121 -17.02 -8.39 1.85
C GLY A 121 -16.46 -7.48 0.78
N PHE A 122 -16.49 -6.17 1.00
CA PHE A 122 -15.89 -5.17 0.11
C PHE A 122 -14.37 -5.36 0.00
N VAL A 123 -13.66 -5.46 1.11
CA VAL A 123 -12.20 -5.68 1.13
C VAL A 123 -11.84 -6.97 0.40
N ASN A 124 -12.52 -8.07 0.72
CA ASN A 124 -12.27 -9.37 0.07
C ASN A 124 -12.54 -9.32 -1.43
N GLY A 125 -13.65 -8.72 -1.84
CA GLY A 125 -14.02 -8.60 -3.26
C GLY A 125 -13.01 -7.80 -4.07
N VAL A 126 -12.57 -6.65 -3.56
CA VAL A 126 -11.56 -5.81 -4.23
C VAL A 126 -10.22 -6.54 -4.34
N LEU A 127 -9.71 -7.12 -3.25
CA LEU A 127 -8.40 -7.78 -3.24
C LEU A 127 -8.38 -9.04 -4.11
N ARG A 128 -9.42 -9.87 -4.07
CA ARG A 128 -9.51 -11.07 -4.95
C ARG A 128 -9.62 -10.69 -6.42
N ASN A 129 -10.32 -9.60 -6.74
CA ASN A 129 -10.41 -9.13 -8.11
C ASN A 129 -9.05 -8.62 -8.61
N ILE A 130 -8.31 -7.87 -7.78
CA ILE A 130 -6.95 -7.43 -8.09
C ILE A 130 -6.02 -8.65 -8.27
N SER A 131 -6.00 -9.59 -7.32
CA SER A 131 -5.14 -10.79 -7.38
C SER A 131 -5.34 -11.59 -8.67
N ARG A 132 -6.58 -11.75 -9.14
CA ARG A 132 -6.88 -12.49 -10.38
C ARG A 132 -6.50 -11.75 -11.66
N ASN A 133 -6.34 -10.44 -11.61
CA ASN A 133 -6.12 -9.59 -12.78
C ASN A 133 -4.80 -8.81 -12.70
N LEU A 134 -3.83 -9.26 -11.90
CA LEU A 134 -2.54 -8.58 -11.77
C LEU A 134 -1.80 -8.46 -13.11
N ASP A 135 -1.91 -9.49 -13.97
CA ASP A 135 -1.26 -9.51 -15.28
C ASP A 135 -2.01 -8.65 -16.33
N MET A 136 -3.24 -8.27 -16.03
CA MET A 136 -4.12 -7.50 -16.92
C MET A 136 -4.30 -6.05 -16.47
N LEU A 137 -3.38 -5.53 -15.64
CA LEU A 137 -3.44 -4.15 -15.18
C LEU A 137 -3.31 -3.16 -16.34
N SER A 138 -4.28 -2.27 -16.46
CA SER A 138 -4.21 -1.16 -17.40
C SER A 138 -3.44 0.00 -16.78
N TYR A 139 -2.46 0.53 -17.51
CA TYR A 139 -1.70 1.72 -17.15
C TYR A 139 -2.09 2.89 -18.06
N PRO A 140 -1.83 4.14 -17.67
CA PRO A 140 -2.09 5.30 -18.54
C PRO A 140 -1.36 5.16 -19.86
N ASP A 141 -1.98 5.70 -20.93
CA ASP A 141 -1.43 5.68 -22.27
C ASP A 141 -0.03 6.29 -22.30
N PRO A 142 0.96 5.66 -22.97
CA PRO A 142 2.30 6.19 -23.12
C PRO A 142 2.35 7.59 -23.79
N SER A 143 1.34 7.94 -24.58
CA SER A 143 1.21 9.30 -25.16
C SER A 143 1.05 10.38 -24.09
N ASN A 144 0.52 10.04 -22.92
CA ASN A 144 0.51 10.91 -21.74
C ASN A 144 1.71 10.57 -20.83
N GLU A 145 2.91 10.94 -21.28
CA GLU A 145 4.18 10.62 -20.63
C GLU A 145 4.19 10.94 -19.13
N ILE A 146 3.67 12.09 -18.73
CA ILE A 146 3.65 12.54 -17.33
C ILE A 146 2.76 11.64 -16.47
N ALA A 147 1.58 11.29 -16.95
CA ALA A 147 0.66 10.41 -16.22
C ALA A 147 1.20 8.97 -16.14
N CYS A 148 1.78 8.50 -17.25
CA CYS A 148 2.39 7.17 -17.32
C CYS A 148 3.57 7.05 -16.33
N LEU A 149 4.49 8.00 -16.34
CA LEU A 149 5.62 8.04 -15.41
C LEU A 149 5.16 8.20 -13.96
N SER A 150 4.17 9.06 -13.71
CA SER A 150 3.62 9.27 -12.37
C SER A 150 3.09 7.96 -11.77
N VAL A 151 2.29 7.21 -12.53
CA VAL A 151 1.71 5.96 -12.04
C VAL A 151 2.76 4.86 -11.92
N ARG A 152 3.56 4.60 -12.98
CA ARG A 152 4.53 3.49 -13.00
C ARG A 152 5.63 3.61 -11.95
N TYR A 153 6.09 4.84 -11.71
CA TYR A 153 7.18 5.10 -10.76
C TYR A 153 6.73 5.74 -9.45
N SER A 154 5.41 5.86 -9.24
CA SER A 154 4.82 6.52 -8.07
C SER A 154 5.37 7.93 -7.82
N LEU A 155 5.66 8.67 -8.88
CA LEU A 155 6.16 10.04 -8.82
C LEU A 155 5.00 11.03 -8.83
N PRO A 156 5.00 12.06 -7.97
CA PRO A 156 4.01 13.12 -8.04
C PRO A 156 4.02 13.81 -9.41
N MET A 157 2.86 14.12 -9.98
CA MET A 157 2.75 14.71 -11.35
C MET A 157 3.54 16.00 -11.53
N TRP A 158 3.75 16.78 -10.46
CA TRP A 158 4.59 18.00 -10.52
C TRP A 158 6.07 17.70 -10.78
N ASN A 159 6.58 16.52 -10.38
CA ASN A 159 7.94 16.10 -10.71
C ASN A 159 8.11 15.79 -12.20
N GLY A 160 7.11 15.19 -12.85
CA GLY A 160 7.12 14.92 -14.29
C GLY A 160 7.21 16.20 -15.11
N ARG A 161 6.50 17.27 -14.72
CA ARG A 161 6.61 18.59 -15.37
C ARG A 161 7.99 19.22 -15.26
N LYS A 162 8.70 19.02 -14.14
CA LYS A 162 10.08 19.52 -13.99
C LYS A 162 11.09 18.74 -14.83
N CYS A 163 10.88 17.45 -15.05
CA CYS A 163 11.74 16.64 -15.92
C CYS A 163 11.55 17.00 -17.40
N GLY A 164 10.31 17.17 -17.86
CA GLY A 164 10.00 17.53 -19.25
C GLY A 164 10.58 18.89 -19.68
N SER A 165 10.59 19.88 -18.77
CA SER A 165 11.16 21.21 -19.08
C SER A 165 12.69 21.24 -19.21
N ARG A 166 13.41 20.27 -18.67
CA ARG A 166 14.88 20.16 -18.84
C ARG A 166 15.29 19.43 -20.11
N TYR A 167 14.42 18.63 -20.69
CA TYR A 167 14.74 17.84 -21.88
C TYR A 167 14.51 18.59 -23.21
N ASN A 168 13.58 19.54 -23.20
CA ASN A 168 13.28 20.34 -24.42
C ASN A 168 14.27 21.50 -24.69
N GLY A 169 15.34 21.62 -23.88
CA GLY A 169 16.33 22.71 -24.02
C GLY A 169 17.58 22.40 -24.84
N LYS A 170 17.69 21.23 -25.51
CA LYS A 170 18.84 20.86 -26.33
C LYS A 170 18.43 20.16 -27.62
N ARG A 171 17.81 20.89 -28.53
CA ARG A 171 17.81 20.60 -29.97
C ARG A 171 17.84 21.96 -30.71
N GLN A 172 19.00 22.49 -30.81
CA GLN A 172 19.43 23.37 -31.89
C GLN A 172 20.83 22.94 -32.26
#